data_54e5717d06522d49a69f9c5707459272
#
_entry.id   54e5717d06522d49a69f9c5707459272
#
_cell.length_a   1.000
_cell.length_b   1.000
_cell.length_c   1.000
_cell.angle_alpha   90.00
_cell.angle_beta   90.00
_cell.angle_gamma   90.00
#
_symmetry.space_group_name_H-M   'P 1'
#
loop_
_entity.id
_entity.type
_entity.pdbx_description
1 polymer ?
#
loop_
_entity_poly.entity_id
_entity_poly.type
_entity_poly.pdbx_seq_one_letter_code
_entity_poly.pdbx_strand_id
1 'polypeptide(L)'
;MLNANDFGKKQIIFLFTNAGEKLSFSNDNIVVKDRDGKVKHQSTCYRLFMVCVIGNISITSGLIQRSKKFGFSICLMSTTFRVYEIIGTRMEGNTLLRKRQYEYSENDIGRKIEQNKINNQKEALKNIRSKTEE
;
A
#
# COMPACT_ATOMS: atom_id res chain seq x y z
N MET A 1 11.15 14.71 -1.07
CA MET A 1 11.37 13.91 0.15
C MET A 1 10.06 13.90 0.93
N LEU A 2 9.56 12.74 1.36
CA LEU A 2 8.33 12.66 2.17
C LEU A 2 8.61 13.21 3.57
N ASN A 3 7.76 14.10 4.05
CA ASN A 3 7.80 14.64 5.41
C ASN A 3 6.64 14.10 6.26
N ALA A 4 6.63 14.36 7.56
CA ALA A 4 5.59 13.87 8.47
C ALA A 4 4.17 14.33 8.08
N ASN A 5 4.01 15.50 7.49
CA ASN A 5 2.74 16.03 7.02
C ASN A 5 2.22 15.28 5.76
N ASP A 6 3.11 14.70 4.96
CA ASP A 6 2.72 13.93 3.78
C ASP A 6 2.04 12.62 4.16
N PHE A 7 2.45 11.99 5.27
CA PHE A 7 1.82 10.75 5.76
C PHE A 7 0.37 10.95 6.17
N GLY A 8 0.02 12.12 6.73
CA GLY A 8 -1.38 12.44 7.09
C GLY A 8 -2.28 12.72 5.89
N LYS A 9 -1.70 13.00 4.72
CA LYS A 9 -2.43 13.39 3.50
C LYS A 9 -2.45 12.31 2.42
N LYS A 10 -1.54 11.33 2.50
CA LYS A 10 -1.42 10.27 1.50
C LYS A 10 -2.19 9.02 1.90
N GLN A 11 -2.73 8.32 0.89
CA GLN A 11 -3.60 7.17 1.05
C GLN A 11 -2.91 5.88 0.60
N ILE A 12 -3.22 4.79 1.27
CA ILE A 12 -2.97 3.44 0.80
C ILE A 12 -4.28 2.88 0.27
N ILE A 13 -4.29 2.39 -0.96
CA ILE A 13 -5.47 1.82 -1.59
C ILE A 13 -5.27 0.32 -1.71
N PHE A 14 -6.27 -0.45 -1.27
CA PHE A 14 -6.33 -1.89 -1.44
C PHE A 14 -7.31 -2.22 -2.55
N LEU A 15 -6.82 -2.86 -3.60
CA LEU A 15 -7.61 -3.30 -4.75
C LEU A 15 -7.68 -4.81 -4.75
N PHE A 16 -8.87 -5.33 -4.48
CA PHE A 16 -9.19 -6.75 -4.66
C PHE A 16 -9.64 -6.95 -6.10
N THR A 17 -8.84 -7.65 -6.87
CA THR A 17 -9.06 -7.78 -8.31
C THR A 17 -9.46 -9.20 -8.69
N ASN A 18 -10.42 -9.26 -9.60
CA ASN A 18 -10.82 -10.49 -10.26
C ASN A 18 -10.12 -10.62 -11.62
N ALA A 19 -10.06 -11.83 -12.16
CA ALA A 19 -9.48 -12.04 -13.49
C ALA A 19 -10.15 -11.15 -14.54
N GLY A 20 -9.35 -10.48 -15.36
CA GLY A 20 -9.81 -9.60 -16.44
C GLY A 20 -9.92 -8.11 -16.08
N GLU A 21 -9.75 -7.75 -14.83
CA GLU A 21 -9.65 -6.34 -14.45
C GLU A 21 -8.29 -5.74 -14.86
N LYS A 22 -8.28 -4.44 -15.15
CA LYS A 22 -7.10 -3.72 -15.59
C LYS A 22 -6.85 -2.49 -14.73
N LEU A 23 -5.62 -2.34 -14.28
CA LEU A 23 -5.14 -1.13 -13.64
C LEU A 23 -4.47 -0.26 -14.69
N SER A 24 -4.98 0.93 -14.90
CA SER A 24 -4.52 1.88 -15.89
C SER A 24 -4.35 3.27 -15.28
N PHE A 25 -3.89 4.20 -16.12
CA PHE A 25 -3.67 5.59 -15.74
C PHE A 25 -4.40 6.51 -16.71
N SER A 26 -5.10 7.50 -16.19
CA SER A 26 -5.78 8.52 -16.98
C SER A 26 -5.83 9.84 -16.21
N ASN A 27 -5.41 10.94 -16.85
CA ASN A 27 -5.48 12.30 -16.28
C ASN A 27 -4.99 12.40 -14.82
N ASP A 28 -3.75 11.97 -14.58
CA ASP A 28 -3.11 11.93 -13.25
C ASP A 28 -3.87 11.14 -12.17
N ASN A 29 -4.75 10.25 -12.62
CA ASN A 29 -5.44 9.29 -11.74
C ASN A 29 -5.08 7.87 -12.11
N ILE A 30 -5.02 7.00 -11.10
CA ILE A 30 -5.14 5.56 -11.33
C ILE A 30 -6.61 5.22 -11.54
N VAL A 31 -6.86 4.32 -12.47
CA VAL A 31 -8.21 3.88 -12.85
C VAL A 31 -8.22 2.36 -12.91
N VAL A 32 -9.12 1.76 -12.15
CA VAL A 32 -9.42 0.32 -12.24
C VAL A 32 -10.63 0.13 -13.12
N LYS A 33 -10.47 -0.66 -14.18
CA LYS A 33 -11.56 -1.02 -15.09
C LYS A 33 -11.88 -2.50 -14.97
N ASP A 34 -13.14 -2.82 -15.09
CA ASP A 34 -13.61 -4.21 -15.21
C ASP A 34 -13.35 -4.77 -16.61
N ARG A 35 -13.84 -6.00 -16.86
CA ARG A 35 -13.71 -6.70 -18.15
C ARG A 35 -14.37 -5.93 -19.30
N ASP A 36 -15.46 -5.23 -19.00
CA ASP A 36 -16.27 -4.49 -19.96
C ASP A 36 -15.75 -3.08 -20.19
N GLY A 37 -14.65 -2.70 -19.53
CA GLY A 37 -14.03 -1.38 -19.63
C GLY A 37 -14.67 -0.30 -18.75
N LYS A 38 -15.65 -0.66 -17.93
CA LYS A 38 -16.30 0.26 -17.00
C LYS A 38 -15.37 0.57 -15.82
N VAL A 39 -15.34 1.83 -15.40
CA VAL A 39 -14.52 2.27 -14.28
C VAL A 39 -15.14 1.81 -12.96
N LYS A 40 -14.43 0.97 -12.22
CA LYS A 40 -14.80 0.50 -10.87
C LYS A 40 -14.26 1.41 -9.77
N HIS A 41 -13.05 1.90 -9.95
CA HIS A 41 -12.38 2.75 -8.97
C HIS A 41 -11.46 3.75 -9.67
N GLN A 42 -11.40 4.96 -9.11
CA GLN A 42 -10.50 6.00 -9.57
C GLN A 42 -9.95 6.77 -8.36
N SER A 43 -8.65 7.06 -8.38
CA SER A 43 -8.00 7.87 -7.35
C SER A 43 -6.87 8.69 -7.93
N THR A 44 -6.67 9.91 -7.40
CA THR A 44 -5.60 10.79 -7.84
C THR A 44 -4.23 10.32 -7.38
N CYS A 45 -3.25 10.31 -8.28
CA CYS A 45 -1.89 9.89 -7.98
C CYS A 45 -1.17 10.80 -6.98
N TYR A 46 -1.57 12.06 -6.86
CA TYR A 46 -0.98 13.02 -5.93
C TYR A 46 -1.19 12.64 -4.45
N ARG A 47 -2.29 11.95 -4.15
CA ARG A 47 -2.65 11.53 -2.79
C ARG A 47 -2.27 10.08 -2.48
N LEU A 48 -1.58 9.41 -3.40
CA LEU A 48 -1.20 8.02 -3.19
C LEU A 48 0.15 7.90 -2.50
N PHE A 49 0.20 7.01 -1.52
CA PHE A 49 1.43 6.48 -0.95
C PHE A 49 1.74 5.10 -1.54
N MET A 50 0.74 4.23 -1.57
CA MET A 50 0.85 2.87 -2.08
C MET A 50 -0.47 2.38 -2.65
N VAL A 51 -0.40 1.54 -3.66
CA VAL A 51 -1.52 0.76 -4.20
C VAL A 51 -1.20 -0.71 -3.98
N CYS A 52 -1.94 -1.36 -3.11
CA CYS A 52 -1.85 -2.80 -2.86
C CYS A 52 -2.85 -3.51 -3.77
N VAL A 53 -2.34 -4.30 -4.71
CA VAL A 53 -3.15 -5.08 -5.63
C VAL A 53 -3.16 -6.54 -5.17
N ILE A 54 -4.35 -7.04 -4.83
CA ILE A 54 -4.55 -8.39 -4.32
C ILE A 54 -5.31 -9.19 -5.38
N GLY A 55 -4.68 -10.21 -5.93
CA GLY A 55 -5.21 -11.05 -6.99
C GLY A 55 -4.55 -10.84 -8.35
N ASN A 56 -5.26 -11.19 -9.43
CA ASN A 56 -4.72 -11.16 -10.79
C ASN A 56 -5.14 -9.88 -11.51
N ILE A 57 -4.16 -9.10 -11.95
CA ILE A 57 -4.37 -7.88 -12.72
C ILE A 57 -3.26 -7.69 -13.75
N SER A 58 -3.61 -7.07 -14.87
CA SER A 58 -2.61 -6.62 -15.86
C SER A 58 -2.13 -5.21 -15.51
N ILE A 59 -0.81 -5.03 -15.49
CA ILE A 59 -0.15 -3.75 -15.24
C ILE A 59 0.62 -3.35 -16.48
N THR A 60 0.48 -2.08 -16.89
CA THR A 60 1.21 -1.53 -18.02
C THR A 60 2.51 -0.87 -17.58
N SER A 61 3.53 -0.86 -18.45
CA SER A 61 4.78 -0.14 -18.22
C SER A 61 4.55 1.36 -17.97
N GLY A 62 3.54 1.95 -18.61
CA GLY A 62 3.16 3.34 -18.38
C GLY A 62 2.73 3.61 -16.93
N LEU A 63 2.04 2.67 -16.27
CA LEU A 63 1.68 2.81 -14.86
C LEU A 63 2.91 2.78 -13.96
N ILE A 64 3.89 1.91 -14.27
CA ILE A 64 5.16 1.83 -13.54
C ILE A 64 5.95 3.14 -13.65
N GLN A 65 6.02 3.72 -14.85
CA GLN A 65 6.66 5.03 -15.05
C GLN A 65 5.97 6.13 -14.24
N ARG A 66 4.63 6.11 -14.20
CA ARG A 66 3.83 7.09 -13.44
C ARG A 66 4.00 6.91 -11.94
N SER A 67 4.07 5.68 -11.43
CA SER A 67 4.34 5.45 -10.00
C SER A 67 5.65 6.10 -9.57
N LYS A 68 6.69 6.01 -10.39
CA LYS A 68 7.96 6.71 -10.16
C LYS A 68 7.82 8.23 -10.21
N LYS A 69 7.11 8.76 -11.22
CA LYS A 69 6.88 10.21 -11.38
C LYS A 69 6.14 10.80 -10.19
N PHE A 70 5.08 10.16 -9.71
CA PHE A 70 4.24 10.65 -8.61
C PHE A 70 4.69 10.20 -7.21
N GLY A 71 5.73 9.33 -7.14
CA GLY A 71 6.32 8.89 -5.89
C GLY A 71 5.43 7.95 -5.06
N PHE A 72 4.59 7.12 -5.71
CA PHE A 72 3.85 6.06 -5.02
C PHE A 72 4.36 4.69 -5.42
N SER A 73 4.15 3.70 -4.55
CA SER A 73 4.54 2.30 -4.79
C SER A 73 3.35 1.45 -5.18
N ILE A 74 3.59 0.37 -5.94
CA ILE A 74 2.59 -0.64 -6.28
C ILE A 74 3.05 -1.95 -5.65
N CYS A 75 2.26 -2.48 -4.72
CA CYS A 75 2.51 -3.75 -4.07
C CYS A 75 1.63 -4.83 -4.70
N LEU A 76 2.24 -5.88 -5.23
CA LEU A 76 1.54 -7.01 -5.84
C LEU A 76 1.46 -8.16 -4.84
N MET A 77 0.26 -8.65 -4.60
CA MET A 77 -0.02 -9.67 -3.59
C MET A 77 -0.91 -10.77 -4.14
N SER A 78 -0.74 -11.98 -3.60
CA SER A 78 -1.69 -13.07 -3.81
C SER A 78 -3.01 -12.80 -3.06
N THR A 79 -4.04 -13.60 -3.38
CA THR A 79 -5.31 -13.61 -2.64
C THR A 79 -5.14 -14.05 -1.17
N THR A 80 -4.02 -14.70 -0.84
CA THR A 80 -3.62 -15.06 0.53
C THR A 80 -2.70 -14.02 1.19
N PHE A 81 -2.62 -12.81 0.62
CA PHE A 81 -1.81 -11.67 1.09
C PHE A 81 -0.28 -11.91 1.10
N ARG A 82 0.20 -12.89 0.34
CA ARG A 82 1.63 -13.05 0.12
C ARG A 82 2.11 -12.02 -0.89
N VAL A 83 3.08 -11.20 -0.51
CA VAL A 83 3.69 -10.20 -1.41
C VAL A 83 4.55 -10.91 -2.45
N TYR A 84 4.32 -10.60 -3.72
CA TYR A 84 5.16 -11.04 -4.84
C TYR A 84 6.26 -10.03 -5.14
N GLU A 85 5.87 -8.75 -5.25
CA GLU A 85 6.78 -7.69 -5.66
C GLU A 85 6.27 -6.32 -5.19
N ILE A 86 7.19 -5.41 -4.94
CA ILE A 86 6.89 -4.00 -4.69
C ILE A 86 7.60 -3.18 -5.76
N ILE A 87 6.80 -2.65 -6.68
CA ILE A 87 7.25 -1.76 -7.75
C ILE A 87 7.09 -0.33 -7.25
N GLY A 88 8.16 0.44 -7.20
CA GLY A 88 8.03 1.82 -6.72
C GLY A 88 9.29 2.64 -6.91
N THR A 89 9.26 3.83 -6.37
CA THR A 89 10.46 4.60 -6.17
C THR A 89 11.39 3.80 -5.29
N ARG A 90 12.51 3.33 -5.86
CA ARG A 90 13.61 2.86 -5.03
C ARG A 90 13.90 4.00 -4.05
N MET A 91 13.76 3.73 -2.78
CA MET A 91 14.36 4.56 -1.76
C MET A 91 15.87 4.48 -2.00
N GLU A 92 16.37 5.31 -2.91
CA GLU A 92 17.81 5.53 -3.03
C GLU A 92 18.23 5.97 -1.65
N GLY A 93 19.06 5.11 -1.06
CA GLY A 93 19.24 5.06 0.37
C GLY A 93 19.55 6.42 0.94
N ASN A 94 18.69 6.91 1.77
CA ASN A 94 19.01 8.01 2.66
C ASN A 94 20.05 7.49 3.66
N THR A 95 21.32 7.57 3.26
CA THR A 95 22.46 7.10 4.05
C THR A 95 22.46 7.74 5.44
N LEU A 96 22.00 8.99 5.55
CA LEU A 96 21.88 9.70 6.82
C LEU A 96 20.79 9.06 7.71
N LEU A 97 19.64 8.69 7.13
CA LEU A 97 18.58 8.01 7.86
C LEU A 97 19.04 6.63 8.34
N ARG A 98 19.72 5.86 7.48
CA ARG A 98 20.29 4.56 7.86
C ARG A 98 21.31 4.70 8.98
N LYS A 99 22.19 5.68 8.88
CA LYS A 99 23.17 5.98 9.95
C LYS A 99 22.45 6.27 11.29
N ARG A 100 21.43 7.11 11.27
CA ARG A 100 20.60 7.39 12.46
C ARG A 100 19.88 6.15 13.00
N GLN A 101 19.43 5.25 12.13
CA GLN A 101 18.83 3.99 12.55
C GLN A 101 19.83 3.06 13.24
N TYR A 102 21.07 3.02 12.77
CA TYR A 102 22.14 2.24 13.43
C TYR A 102 22.61 2.85 14.76
N GLU A 103 22.60 4.15 14.85
CA GLU A 103 22.97 4.89 16.07
C GLU A 103 21.84 4.94 17.12
N TYR A 104 20.61 4.53 16.72
CA TYR A 104 19.45 4.55 17.61
C TYR A 104 19.51 3.39 18.61
N SER A 105 19.75 3.74 19.88
CA SER A 105 19.92 2.76 20.98
C SER A 105 18.68 2.61 21.86
N GLU A 106 17.61 3.40 21.64
CA GLU A 106 16.41 3.37 22.46
C GLU A 106 15.42 2.33 21.97
N ASN A 107 14.69 1.70 22.91
CA ASN A 107 13.71 0.66 22.60
C ASN A 107 12.29 1.18 22.32
N ASP A 108 12.10 2.51 22.23
CA ASP A 108 10.78 3.12 22.13
C ASP A 108 10.02 2.76 20.85
N ILE A 109 10.74 2.64 19.74
CA ILE A 109 10.14 2.23 18.46
C ILE A 109 9.66 0.77 18.55
N GLY A 110 10.50 -0.11 19.05
CA GLY A 110 10.16 -1.53 19.28
C GLY A 110 8.95 -1.67 20.19
N ARG A 111 8.93 -0.96 21.31
CA ARG A 111 7.83 -0.95 22.26
C ARG A 111 6.52 -0.47 21.65
N LYS A 112 6.53 0.57 20.82
CA LYS A 112 5.35 1.05 20.09
C LYS A 112 4.83 0.03 19.06
N ILE A 113 5.73 -0.65 18.36
CA ILE A 113 5.37 -1.70 17.41
C ILE A 113 4.70 -2.87 18.15
N GLU A 114 5.25 -3.31 19.26
CA GLU A 114 4.66 -4.36 20.08
C GLU A 114 3.29 -3.98 20.64
N GLN A 115 3.14 -2.77 21.16
CA GLN A 115 1.84 -2.26 21.63
C GLN A 115 0.79 -2.27 20.52
N ASN A 116 1.14 -1.81 19.32
CA ASN A 116 0.22 -1.84 18.17
C ASN A 116 -0.15 -3.26 17.78
N LYS A 117 0.81 -4.18 17.78
CA LYS A 117 0.57 -5.60 17.50
C LYS A 117 -0.41 -6.22 18.51
N ILE A 118 -0.20 -5.99 19.78
CA ILE A 118 -1.08 -6.49 20.87
C ILE A 118 -2.48 -5.91 20.73
N ASN A 119 -2.61 -4.60 20.47
CA ASN A 119 -3.90 -3.97 20.28
C ASN A 119 -4.65 -4.53 19.07
N ASN A 120 -3.97 -4.73 17.94
CA ASN A 120 -4.57 -5.32 16.75
C ASN A 120 -5.03 -6.78 17.00
N GLN A 121 -4.24 -7.57 17.72
CA GLN A 121 -4.62 -8.93 18.09
C GLN A 121 -5.83 -8.94 19.03
N LYS A 122 -5.88 -8.04 20.00
CA LYS A 122 -7.02 -7.88 20.91
C LYS A 122 -8.31 -7.56 20.15
N GLU A 123 -8.26 -6.62 19.20
CA GLU A 123 -9.42 -6.26 18.38
C GLU A 123 -9.85 -7.40 17.45
N ALA A 124 -8.90 -8.13 16.87
CA ALA A 124 -9.20 -9.33 16.09
C ALA A 124 -9.92 -10.40 16.91
N LEU A 125 -9.48 -10.65 18.13
CA LEU A 125 -10.11 -11.62 19.05
C LEU A 125 -11.52 -11.19 19.47
N LYS A 126 -11.76 -9.90 19.73
CA LYS A 126 -13.12 -9.40 20.01
C LYS A 126 -14.08 -9.68 18.86
N ASN A 127 -13.63 -9.44 17.62
CA ASN A 127 -14.45 -9.68 16.44
C ASN A 127 -14.78 -11.17 16.21
N ILE A 128 -13.93 -12.09 16.69
CA ILE A 128 -14.20 -13.54 16.62
C ILE A 128 -15.25 -13.94 17.67
N ARG A 129 -15.13 -13.43 18.90
CA ARG A 129 -16.07 -13.76 19.99
C ARG A 129 -17.51 -13.27 19.71
N SER A 130 -17.67 -12.11 19.09
CA SER A 130 -18.99 -11.60 18.72
C SER A 130 -19.72 -12.41 17.63
N LYS A 131 -19.02 -13.31 16.94
CA LYS A 131 -19.61 -14.19 15.91
C LYS A 131 -19.97 -15.60 16.42
N THR A 132 -19.59 -15.95 17.65
CA THR A 132 -19.85 -17.26 18.25
C THR A 132 -21.07 -17.25 19.19
N GLU A 133 -21.67 -16.09 19.41
CA GLU A 133 -22.88 -15.92 20.25
C GLU A 133 -24.18 -15.80 19.42
N GLU A 134 -24.13 -15.97 18.10
CA GLU A 134 -25.27 -16.16 17.20
C GLU A 134 -25.36 -17.66 16.82
#